data_56cfaab298f12d552238c638678b96b6
#
_entry.id   56cfaab298f12d552238c638678b96b6
#
_cell.length_a   1.000
_cell.length_b   1.000
_cell.length_c   1.000
_cell.angle_alpha   90.00
_cell.angle_beta   90.00
_cell.angle_gamma   90.00
#
_symmetry.space_group_name_H-M   'P 1'
#
loop_
_entity.id
_entity.type
_entity.pdbx_description
1 polymer ?
#
loop_
_entity_poly.entity_id
_entity_poly.type
_entity_poly.pdbx_seq_one_letter_code
_entity_poly.pdbx_strand_id
1 'polypeptide(L)'
;MKRSRLLTEQRILDAVAQVLLEQGYPVVGINAIARQAGCDKVLIYRYFGGFDGLLQAFAETTPLWWEVDEIIIESEADCRRIPLHKFLQLLLTRYVEILESRPLALEIMAWEMSEQNNLTRALGRLRSERGMALVKKIRHLYLQPTVDIGGTLGVFGAAINYLVIRTRKQSQQYKTEEWWRLQQTIAKLLEAHGN
;
A
#
# COMPACT_ATOMS: atom_id res chain seq x y z
N MET A 1 -36.37 -1.84 -0.47
CA MET A 1 -35.63 -1.41 -1.67
C MET A 1 -34.24 -0.81 -1.37
N LYS A 2 -34.09 0.21 -0.49
CA LYS A 2 -32.78 0.84 -0.20
C LYS A 2 -31.70 -0.13 0.36
N ARG A 3 -32.06 -1.03 1.28
CA ARG A 3 -31.17 -2.04 1.90
C ARG A 3 -30.67 -3.08 0.86
N SER A 4 -31.50 -3.50 -0.05
CA SER A 4 -31.11 -4.46 -1.12
C SER A 4 -30.13 -3.83 -2.13
N ARG A 5 -30.26 -2.54 -2.42
CA ARG A 5 -29.34 -1.80 -3.27
C ARG A 5 -27.96 -1.71 -2.61
N LEU A 6 -27.86 -1.26 -1.37
CA LEU A 6 -26.58 -1.15 -0.63
C LEU A 6 -25.83 -2.50 -0.56
N LEU A 7 -26.55 -3.59 -0.32
CA LEU A 7 -25.95 -4.93 -0.32
C LEU A 7 -25.39 -5.32 -1.70
N THR A 8 -26.08 -4.92 -2.79
CA THR A 8 -25.60 -5.20 -4.13
C THR A 8 -24.40 -4.32 -4.50
N GLU A 9 -24.41 -3.05 -4.13
CA GLU A 9 -23.27 -2.14 -4.29
C GLU A 9 -22.03 -2.70 -3.57
N GLN A 10 -22.17 -3.10 -2.30
CA GLN A 10 -21.06 -3.71 -1.55
C GLN A 10 -20.54 -4.98 -2.21
N ARG A 11 -21.44 -5.87 -2.64
CA ARG A 11 -21.06 -7.12 -3.33
C ARG A 11 -20.30 -6.86 -4.64
N ILE A 12 -20.61 -5.78 -5.35
CA ILE A 12 -19.88 -5.38 -6.57
C ILE A 12 -18.50 -4.83 -6.19
N LEU A 13 -18.38 -4.03 -5.14
CA LEU A 13 -17.09 -3.53 -4.63
C LEU A 13 -16.20 -4.70 -4.13
N ASP A 14 -16.76 -5.64 -3.39
CA ASP A 14 -16.05 -6.85 -2.95
C ASP A 14 -15.54 -7.68 -4.14
N ALA A 15 -16.34 -7.74 -5.21
CA ALA A 15 -15.96 -8.44 -6.44
C ALA A 15 -14.77 -7.78 -7.16
N VAL A 16 -14.59 -6.45 -7.07
CA VAL A 16 -13.38 -5.77 -7.58
C VAL A 16 -12.15 -6.31 -6.85
N ALA A 17 -12.19 -6.37 -5.52
CA ALA A 17 -11.09 -6.90 -4.71
C ALA A 17 -10.79 -8.37 -5.04
N GLN A 18 -11.83 -9.19 -5.17
CA GLN A 18 -11.67 -10.62 -5.48
C GLN A 18 -11.05 -10.85 -6.86
N VAL A 19 -11.52 -10.14 -7.90
CA VAL A 19 -10.93 -10.23 -9.25
C VAL A 19 -9.47 -9.82 -9.23
N LEU A 20 -9.13 -8.73 -8.52
CA LEU A 20 -7.74 -8.29 -8.36
C LEU A 20 -6.86 -9.36 -7.70
N LEU A 21 -7.32 -9.96 -6.61
CA LEU A 21 -6.57 -10.95 -5.85
C LEU A 21 -6.41 -12.29 -6.58
N GLU A 22 -7.48 -12.76 -7.21
CA GLU A 22 -7.52 -14.09 -7.83
C GLU A 22 -6.93 -14.11 -9.23
N GLN A 23 -7.19 -13.07 -10.03
CA GLN A 23 -6.87 -13.04 -11.46
C GLN A 23 -5.84 -11.95 -11.82
N GLY A 24 -5.63 -10.98 -10.93
CA GLY A 24 -4.74 -9.84 -11.15
C GLY A 24 -5.39 -8.71 -11.98
N TYR A 25 -4.71 -7.57 -12.02
CA TYR A 25 -5.21 -6.35 -12.66
C TYR A 25 -5.50 -6.47 -14.18
N PRO A 26 -4.80 -7.28 -15.00
CA PRO A 26 -5.04 -7.31 -16.45
C PRO A 26 -6.45 -7.76 -16.85
N VAL A 27 -7.15 -8.49 -15.98
CA VAL A 27 -8.50 -8.98 -16.24
C VAL A 27 -9.59 -8.15 -15.58
N VAL A 28 -9.22 -7.10 -14.83
CA VAL A 28 -10.19 -6.23 -14.15
C VAL A 28 -10.99 -5.44 -15.18
N GLY A 29 -12.30 -5.69 -15.21
CA GLY A 29 -13.22 -5.03 -16.11
C GLY A 29 -14.66 -5.37 -15.77
N ILE A 30 -15.61 -4.60 -16.32
CA ILE A 30 -17.04 -4.70 -15.99
C ILE A 30 -17.56 -6.14 -16.09
N ASN A 31 -17.18 -6.89 -17.13
CA ASN A 31 -17.69 -8.25 -17.35
C ASN A 31 -17.12 -9.24 -16.29
N ALA A 32 -15.83 -9.12 -15.95
CA ALA A 32 -15.22 -9.96 -14.93
C ALA A 32 -15.82 -9.67 -13.55
N ILE A 33 -15.99 -8.39 -13.21
CA ILE A 33 -16.57 -7.96 -11.94
C ILE A 33 -18.04 -8.37 -11.82
N ALA A 34 -18.84 -8.17 -12.88
CA ALA A 34 -20.26 -8.55 -12.87
C ALA A 34 -20.44 -10.07 -12.68
N ARG A 35 -19.59 -10.88 -13.34
CA ARG A 35 -19.56 -12.34 -13.18
C ARG A 35 -19.19 -12.73 -11.76
N GLN A 36 -18.14 -12.13 -11.20
CA GLN A 36 -17.67 -12.38 -9.82
C GLN A 36 -18.73 -11.95 -8.79
N ALA A 37 -19.40 -10.81 -9.02
CA ALA A 37 -20.47 -10.34 -8.16
C ALA A 37 -21.78 -11.14 -8.30
N GLY A 38 -21.90 -12.04 -9.28
CA GLY A 38 -23.15 -12.75 -9.57
C GLY A 38 -24.31 -11.80 -9.90
N CYS A 39 -24.07 -10.76 -10.72
CA CYS A 39 -25.07 -9.76 -11.08
C CYS A 39 -24.99 -9.36 -12.56
N ASP A 40 -26.07 -8.75 -13.07
CA ASP A 40 -26.05 -8.16 -14.41
C ASP A 40 -25.15 -6.90 -14.43
N LYS A 41 -24.30 -6.78 -15.46
CA LYS A 41 -23.45 -5.61 -15.67
C LYS A 41 -24.22 -4.27 -15.74
N VAL A 42 -25.48 -4.29 -16.11
CA VAL A 42 -26.37 -3.12 -16.11
C VAL A 42 -26.45 -2.49 -14.71
N LEU A 43 -26.32 -3.29 -13.64
CA LEU A 43 -26.30 -2.76 -12.28
C LEU A 43 -25.05 -1.94 -11.98
N ILE A 44 -23.90 -2.27 -12.57
CA ILE A 44 -22.66 -1.49 -12.45
C ILE A 44 -22.86 -0.10 -13.06
N TYR A 45 -23.41 -0.04 -14.28
CA TYR A 45 -23.74 1.25 -14.91
C TYR A 45 -24.77 2.05 -14.11
N ARG A 46 -25.78 1.37 -13.60
CA ARG A 46 -26.87 2.00 -12.85
C ARG A 46 -26.42 2.56 -11.48
N TYR A 47 -25.52 1.89 -10.79
CA TYR A 47 -25.12 2.25 -9.44
C TYR A 47 -23.87 3.14 -9.40
N PHE A 48 -22.95 2.93 -10.31
CA PHE A 48 -21.63 3.57 -10.32
C PHE A 48 -21.40 4.46 -11.56
N GLY A 49 -22.32 4.48 -12.54
CA GLY A 49 -22.15 5.25 -13.77
C GLY A 49 -21.19 4.63 -14.78
N GLY A 50 -20.69 3.42 -14.51
CA GLY A 50 -19.74 2.71 -15.37
C GLY A 50 -18.48 2.26 -14.64
N PHE A 51 -17.45 1.89 -15.41
CA PHE A 51 -16.22 1.32 -14.87
C PHE A 51 -15.44 2.33 -14.02
N ASP A 52 -15.24 3.55 -14.53
CA ASP A 52 -14.50 4.59 -13.81
C ASP A 52 -15.15 4.97 -12.49
N GLY A 53 -16.48 5.13 -12.47
CA GLY A 53 -17.22 5.42 -11.24
C GLY A 53 -17.16 4.26 -10.23
N LEU A 54 -17.16 3.01 -10.70
CA LEU A 54 -16.97 1.85 -9.85
C LEU A 54 -15.56 1.85 -9.23
N LEU A 55 -14.51 2.12 -10.01
CA LEU A 55 -13.14 2.18 -9.52
C LEU A 55 -12.94 3.34 -8.53
N GLN A 56 -13.60 4.47 -8.78
CA GLN A 56 -13.58 5.60 -7.83
C GLN A 56 -14.25 5.23 -6.51
N ALA A 57 -15.46 4.65 -6.54
CA ALA A 57 -16.15 4.20 -5.34
C ALA A 57 -15.34 3.15 -4.56
N PHE A 58 -14.66 2.25 -5.26
CA PHE A 58 -13.77 1.27 -4.66
C PHE A 58 -12.59 1.95 -3.94
N ALA A 59 -11.94 2.94 -4.55
CA ALA A 59 -10.85 3.69 -3.93
C ALA A 59 -11.28 4.43 -2.66
N GLU A 60 -12.49 5.00 -2.67
CA GLU A 60 -13.04 5.78 -1.55
C GLU A 60 -13.46 4.91 -0.36
N THR A 61 -13.88 3.66 -0.62
CA THR A 61 -14.46 2.79 0.41
C THR A 61 -13.53 1.72 0.95
N THR A 62 -12.42 1.44 0.25
CA THR A 62 -11.51 0.34 0.62
C THR A 62 -10.28 0.87 1.35
N PRO A 63 -10.07 0.52 2.63
CA PRO A 63 -8.89 0.92 3.40
C PRO A 63 -7.67 0.11 2.96
N LEU A 64 -7.01 0.53 1.89
CA LEU A 64 -5.86 -0.17 1.30
C LEU A 64 -4.54 0.16 1.97
N TRP A 65 -4.36 1.43 2.35
CA TRP A 65 -3.08 1.91 2.83
C TRP A 65 -3.01 1.90 4.36
N TRP A 66 -1.79 1.83 4.83
CA TRP A 66 -1.45 1.93 6.25
C TRP A 66 -1.65 3.36 6.79
N GLU A 67 -1.89 3.45 8.08
CA GLU A 67 -1.87 4.71 8.83
C GLU A 67 -0.51 4.90 9.53
N VAL A 68 -0.16 6.16 9.84
CA VAL A 68 1.12 6.47 10.48
C VAL A 68 1.28 5.72 11.81
N ASP A 69 0.20 5.56 12.57
CA ASP A 69 0.20 4.89 13.87
C ASP A 69 0.34 3.36 13.76
N GLU A 70 0.17 2.78 12.60
CA GLU A 70 0.51 1.37 12.35
C GLU A 70 2.03 1.17 12.14
N ILE A 71 2.71 2.20 11.65
CA ILE A 71 4.17 2.18 11.45
C ILE A 71 4.91 2.64 12.69
N ILE A 72 4.44 3.73 13.33
CA ILE A 72 5.00 4.27 14.58
C ILE A 72 4.05 3.90 15.72
N ILE A 73 4.30 2.78 16.37
CA ILE A 73 3.48 2.26 17.46
C ILE A 73 4.01 2.66 18.85
N GLU A 74 5.25 3.15 18.92
CA GLU A 74 5.86 3.62 20.15
C GLU A 74 5.32 4.98 20.59
N SER A 75 5.34 5.24 21.90
CA SER A 75 5.10 6.58 22.41
C SER A 75 6.19 7.56 21.92
N GLU A 76 5.87 8.85 21.86
CA GLU A 76 6.87 9.87 21.48
C GLU A 76 8.09 9.88 22.40
N ALA A 77 7.88 9.58 23.68
CA ALA A 77 8.98 9.50 24.65
C ALA A 77 9.92 8.32 24.36
N ASP A 78 9.38 7.19 23.95
CA ASP A 78 10.16 6.01 23.58
C ASP A 78 10.85 6.19 22.23
N CYS A 79 10.17 6.76 21.24
CA CYS A 79 10.79 7.10 19.96
C CYS A 79 12.05 7.95 20.14
N ARG A 80 12.00 8.98 20.99
CA ARG A 80 13.13 9.90 21.24
C ARG A 80 14.32 9.24 21.93
N ARG A 81 14.14 8.07 22.55
CA ARG A 81 15.24 7.28 23.17
C ARG A 81 15.96 6.40 22.17
N ILE A 82 15.33 6.13 21.03
CA ILE A 82 15.92 5.28 19.97
C ILE A 82 16.78 6.18 19.06
N PRO A 83 18.05 5.82 18.78
CA PRO A 83 18.85 6.52 17.78
C PRO A 83 18.14 6.54 16.42
N LEU A 84 18.19 7.68 15.70
CA LEU A 84 17.44 7.88 14.46
C LEU A 84 17.65 6.75 13.44
N HIS A 85 18.89 6.30 13.22
CA HIS A 85 19.17 5.22 12.27
C HIS A 85 18.50 3.89 12.66
N LYS A 86 18.46 3.55 13.95
CA LYS A 86 17.75 2.37 14.45
C LYS A 86 16.23 2.51 14.32
N PHE A 87 15.74 3.71 14.57
CA PHE A 87 14.31 4.00 14.39
C PHE A 87 13.88 3.87 12.92
N LEU A 88 14.63 4.45 11.99
CA LEU A 88 14.36 4.31 10.56
C LEU A 88 14.41 2.84 10.10
N GLN A 89 15.39 2.07 10.57
CA GLN A 89 15.47 0.64 10.30
C GLN A 89 14.22 -0.11 10.79
N LEU A 90 13.76 0.18 12.00
CA LEU A 90 12.55 -0.40 12.58
C LEU A 90 11.31 -0.09 11.74
N LEU A 91 11.14 1.20 11.35
CA LEU A 91 10.01 1.62 10.52
C LEU A 91 10.00 0.94 9.15
N LEU A 92 11.17 0.82 8.49
CA LEU A 92 11.27 0.15 7.20
C LEU A 92 10.96 -1.35 7.30
N THR A 93 11.35 -2.01 8.38
CA THR A 93 10.98 -3.41 8.64
C THR A 93 9.46 -3.56 8.78
N ARG A 94 8.82 -2.73 9.61
CA ARG A 94 7.36 -2.74 9.75
C ARG A 94 6.63 -2.42 8.47
N TYR A 95 7.16 -1.50 7.68
CA TYR A 95 6.57 -1.17 6.39
C TYR A 95 6.45 -2.40 5.48
N VAL A 96 7.49 -3.25 5.45
CA VAL A 96 7.42 -4.51 4.70
C VAL A 96 6.36 -5.45 5.25
N GLU A 97 6.36 -5.69 6.58
CA GLU A 97 5.39 -6.56 7.24
C GLU A 97 3.95 -6.12 6.95
N ILE A 98 3.70 -4.81 7.02
CA ILE A 98 2.39 -4.22 6.69
C ILE A 98 2.03 -4.43 5.22
N LEU A 99 2.96 -4.21 4.29
CA LEU A 99 2.69 -4.44 2.86
C LEU A 99 2.44 -5.92 2.56
N GLU A 100 3.21 -6.84 3.14
CA GLU A 100 3.02 -8.29 2.96
C GLU A 100 1.69 -8.77 3.54
N SER A 101 1.18 -8.14 4.60
CA SER A 101 -0.13 -8.43 5.16
C SER A 101 -1.31 -7.93 4.30
N ARG A 102 -1.03 -7.13 3.25
CA ARG A 102 -2.03 -6.46 2.41
C ARG A 102 -1.90 -6.84 0.93
N PRO A 103 -2.22 -8.09 0.55
CA PRO A 103 -2.03 -8.56 -0.82
C PRO A 103 -2.79 -7.72 -1.86
N LEU A 104 -3.96 -7.17 -1.51
CA LEU A 104 -4.72 -6.29 -2.39
C LEU A 104 -3.97 -4.97 -2.68
N ALA A 105 -3.31 -4.39 -1.68
CA ALA A 105 -2.47 -3.21 -1.88
C ALA A 105 -1.30 -3.52 -2.84
N LEU A 106 -0.69 -4.69 -2.74
CA LEU A 106 0.39 -5.12 -3.64
C LEU A 106 -0.09 -5.29 -5.09
N GLU A 107 -1.28 -5.82 -5.33
CA GLU A 107 -1.85 -5.92 -6.69
C GLU A 107 -2.18 -4.52 -7.26
N ILE A 108 -2.69 -3.60 -6.45
CA ILE A 108 -2.92 -2.20 -6.86
C ILE A 108 -1.59 -1.49 -7.19
N MET A 109 -0.55 -1.65 -6.35
CA MET A 109 0.77 -1.08 -6.63
C MET A 109 1.39 -1.65 -7.91
N ALA A 110 1.20 -2.94 -8.17
CA ALA A 110 1.65 -3.57 -9.41
C ALA A 110 0.90 -3.01 -10.63
N TRP A 111 -0.41 -2.76 -10.49
CA TRP A 111 -1.21 -2.13 -11.53
C TRP A 111 -0.74 -0.70 -11.82
N GLU A 112 -0.52 0.10 -10.76
CA GLU A 112 0.02 1.47 -10.88
C GLU A 112 1.34 1.55 -11.66
N MET A 113 2.23 0.56 -11.47
CA MET A 113 3.50 0.48 -12.21
C MET A 113 3.33 0.10 -13.67
N SER A 114 2.25 -0.58 -14.02
CA SER A 114 1.98 -1.07 -15.37
C SER A 114 1.14 -0.11 -16.20
N GLU A 115 0.14 0.51 -15.56
CA GLU A 115 -0.85 1.36 -16.20
C GLU A 115 -1.37 2.43 -15.24
N GLN A 116 -1.50 3.66 -15.74
CA GLN A 116 -2.13 4.74 -15.00
C GLN A 116 -3.58 4.95 -15.43
N ASN A 117 -4.49 4.68 -14.52
CA ASN A 117 -5.92 4.96 -14.66
C ASN A 117 -6.44 5.79 -13.47
N ASN A 118 -7.73 6.08 -13.42
CA ASN A 118 -8.30 6.90 -12.35
C ASN A 118 -8.13 6.29 -10.96
N LEU A 119 -8.24 4.96 -10.84
CA LEU A 119 -8.03 4.23 -9.57
C LEU A 119 -6.57 4.31 -9.12
N THR A 120 -5.63 3.92 -10.00
CA THR A 120 -4.20 3.86 -9.63
C THR A 120 -3.67 5.24 -9.30
N ARG A 121 -4.11 6.30 -10.01
CA ARG A 121 -3.74 7.69 -9.67
C ARG A 121 -4.32 8.14 -8.33
N ALA A 122 -5.59 7.85 -8.04
CA ALA A 122 -6.22 8.21 -6.77
C ALA A 122 -5.53 7.52 -5.59
N LEU A 123 -5.32 6.21 -5.69
CA LEU A 123 -4.68 5.41 -4.66
C LEU A 123 -3.19 5.72 -4.49
N GLY A 124 -2.48 6.00 -5.57
CA GLY A 124 -1.08 6.46 -5.53
C GLY A 124 -0.92 7.80 -4.80
N ARG A 125 -1.86 8.74 -5.00
CA ARG A 125 -1.87 10.00 -4.22
C ARG A 125 -2.08 9.74 -2.74
N LEU A 126 -3.06 8.93 -2.35
CA LEU A 126 -3.30 8.59 -0.94
C LEU A 126 -2.07 7.94 -0.30
N ARG A 127 -1.40 7.02 -1.00
CA ARG A 127 -0.15 6.42 -0.53
C ARG A 127 0.96 7.46 -0.34
N SER A 128 1.10 8.41 -1.27
CA SER A 128 2.07 9.51 -1.16
C SER A 128 1.77 10.43 0.02
N GLU A 129 0.50 10.75 0.27
CA GLU A 129 0.05 11.55 1.42
C GLU A 129 0.41 10.87 2.74
N ARG A 130 0.23 9.54 2.85
CA ARG A 130 0.66 8.77 4.03
C ARG A 130 2.19 8.83 4.22
N GLY A 131 2.96 8.70 3.14
CA GLY A 131 4.42 8.86 3.17
C GLY A 131 4.86 10.25 3.67
N MET A 132 4.23 11.31 3.17
CA MET A 132 4.50 12.67 3.64
C MET A 132 4.12 12.88 5.11
N ALA A 133 2.99 12.32 5.56
CA ALA A 133 2.58 12.36 6.96
C ALA A 133 3.59 11.64 7.87
N LEU A 134 4.09 10.48 7.45
CA LEU A 134 5.15 9.74 8.16
C LEU A 134 6.43 10.58 8.28
N VAL A 135 6.91 11.16 7.17
CA VAL A 135 8.10 12.06 7.19
C VAL A 135 7.90 13.22 8.15
N LYS A 136 6.73 13.86 8.12
CA LYS A 136 6.38 14.97 9.03
C LYS A 136 6.40 14.54 10.49
N LYS A 137 5.86 13.38 10.82
CA LYS A 137 5.86 12.83 12.19
C LYS A 137 7.28 12.55 12.67
N ILE A 138 8.13 11.94 11.84
CA ILE A 138 9.54 11.66 12.20
C ILE A 138 10.31 12.96 12.42
N ARG A 139 10.15 13.97 11.57
CA ARG A 139 10.77 15.28 11.76
C ARG A 139 10.34 15.99 13.04
N HIS A 140 9.13 15.76 13.50
CA HIS A 140 8.66 16.26 14.80
C HIS A 140 9.33 15.52 15.98
N LEU A 141 9.57 14.23 15.83
CA LEU A 141 10.23 13.41 16.86
C LEU A 141 11.73 13.71 16.98
N TYR A 142 12.40 13.99 15.84
CA TYR A 142 13.85 14.22 15.73
C TYR A 142 14.12 15.63 15.17
N LEU A 143 14.33 16.60 16.06
CA LEU A 143 14.33 18.04 15.72
C LEU A 143 15.49 18.51 14.82
N GLN A 144 16.63 17.81 14.82
CA GLN A 144 17.78 18.13 13.97
C GLN A 144 18.38 16.84 13.42
N PRO A 145 17.69 16.21 12.43
CA PRO A 145 18.18 14.97 11.87
C PRO A 145 19.47 15.19 11.07
N THR A 146 20.45 14.32 11.26
CA THR A 146 21.71 14.31 10.52
C THR A 146 21.56 13.85 9.08
N VAL A 147 20.41 13.25 8.75
CA VAL A 147 20.09 12.73 7.41
C VAL A 147 18.81 13.36 6.85
N ASP A 148 18.69 13.45 5.54
CA ASP A 148 17.42 13.78 4.89
C ASP A 148 16.44 12.61 5.04
N ILE A 149 15.52 12.72 6.01
CA ILE A 149 14.50 11.71 6.29
C ILE A 149 13.64 11.42 5.06
N GLY A 150 13.24 12.47 4.33
CA GLY A 150 12.38 12.33 3.15
C GLY A 150 13.09 11.57 2.03
N GLY A 151 14.30 11.95 1.71
CA GLY A 151 15.13 11.27 0.71
C GLY A 151 15.45 9.83 1.12
N THR A 152 15.81 9.61 2.37
CA THR A 152 16.12 8.27 2.90
C THR A 152 14.91 7.32 2.79
N LEU A 153 13.75 7.73 3.30
CA LEU A 153 12.53 6.93 3.20
C LEU A 153 12.05 6.77 1.75
N GLY A 154 12.28 7.78 0.91
CA GLY A 154 11.97 7.72 -0.52
C GLY A 154 12.77 6.63 -1.24
N VAL A 155 14.08 6.61 -1.06
CA VAL A 155 14.98 5.62 -1.71
C VAL A 155 14.70 4.20 -1.19
N PHE A 156 14.70 4.01 0.13
CA PHE A 156 14.46 2.68 0.69
C PHE A 156 13.02 2.21 0.48
N GLY A 157 12.04 3.11 0.58
CA GLY A 157 10.65 2.81 0.26
C GLY A 157 10.46 2.37 -1.19
N ALA A 158 11.13 3.02 -2.15
CA ALA A 158 11.10 2.61 -3.56
C ALA A 158 11.70 1.20 -3.75
N ALA A 159 12.86 0.91 -3.11
CA ALA A 159 13.48 -0.41 -3.16
C ALA A 159 12.57 -1.49 -2.55
N ILE A 160 11.97 -1.22 -1.39
CA ILE A 160 11.01 -2.11 -0.73
C ILE A 160 9.80 -2.35 -1.63
N ASN A 161 9.18 -1.28 -2.14
CA ASN A 161 8.01 -1.38 -3.02
C ASN A 161 8.30 -2.25 -4.25
N TYR A 162 9.45 -2.04 -4.89
CA TYR A 162 9.87 -2.87 -6.02
C TYR A 162 9.98 -4.34 -5.64
N LEU A 163 10.66 -4.67 -4.54
CA LEU A 163 10.86 -6.06 -4.11
C LEU A 163 9.55 -6.74 -3.72
N VAL A 164 8.72 -6.13 -2.89
CA VAL A 164 7.45 -6.75 -2.46
C VAL A 164 6.49 -6.95 -3.64
N ILE A 165 6.46 -6.02 -4.61
CA ILE A 165 5.66 -6.17 -5.82
C ILE A 165 6.21 -7.31 -6.69
N ARG A 166 7.52 -7.36 -6.92
CA ARG A 166 8.17 -8.40 -7.72
C ARG A 166 7.99 -9.79 -7.13
N THR A 167 8.10 -9.90 -5.81
CA THR A 167 8.07 -11.20 -5.11
C THR A 167 6.67 -11.61 -4.63
N ARG A 168 5.62 -10.78 -4.82
CA ARG A 168 4.27 -11.03 -4.28
C ARG A 168 3.65 -12.38 -4.65
N LYS A 169 4.03 -12.94 -5.81
CA LYS A 169 3.56 -14.25 -6.29
C LYS A 169 4.61 -15.37 -6.15
N GLN A 170 5.74 -15.10 -5.48
CA GLN A 170 6.82 -16.08 -5.29
C GLN A 170 6.69 -16.84 -3.98
N SER A 171 7.46 -17.94 -3.84
CA SER A 171 7.50 -18.71 -2.61
C SER A 171 8.06 -17.89 -1.44
N GLN A 172 7.61 -18.22 -0.23
CA GLN A 172 8.06 -17.54 0.99
C GLN A 172 9.58 -17.62 1.19
N GLN A 173 10.20 -18.75 0.84
CA GLN A 173 11.66 -18.93 0.97
C GLN A 173 12.45 -17.90 0.15
N TYR A 174 12.03 -17.66 -1.12
CA TYR A 174 12.70 -16.67 -1.98
C TYR A 174 12.54 -15.25 -1.44
N LYS A 175 11.33 -14.91 -0.98
CA LYS A 175 11.05 -13.61 -0.35
C LYS A 175 11.96 -13.37 0.85
N THR A 176 12.13 -14.37 1.71
CA THR A 176 12.92 -14.25 2.94
C THR A 176 14.39 -13.96 2.64
N GLU A 177 14.99 -14.63 1.65
CA GLU A 177 16.41 -14.43 1.31
C GLU A 177 16.68 -13.02 0.75
N GLU A 178 15.88 -12.58 -0.23
CA GLU A 178 16.03 -11.23 -0.80
C GLU A 178 15.77 -10.13 0.22
N TRP A 179 14.75 -10.33 1.04
CA TRP A 179 14.41 -9.40 2.10
C TRP A 179 15.52 -9.29 3.15
N TRP A 180 16.09 -10.40 3.57
CA TRP A 180 17.21 -10.41 4.50
C TRP A 180 18.41 -9.61 3.97
N ARG A 181 18.78 -9.79 2.71
CA ARG A 181 19.85 -9.02 2.04
C ARG A 181 19.56 -7.52 2.05
N LEU A 182 18.33 -7.13 1.72
CA LEU A 182 17.92 -5.72 1.72
C LEU A 182 18.00 -5.13 3.13
N GLN A 183 17.49 -5.82 4.15
CA GLN A 183 17.56 -5.37 5.55
C GLN A 183 19.00 -5.14 6.01
N GLN A 184 19.92 -6.07 5.72
CA GLN A 184 21.34 -5.94 6.07
C GLN A 184 21.97 -4.73 5.36
N THR A 185 21.62 -4.49 4.12
CA THR A 185 22.13 -3.34 3.35
C THR A 185 21.60 -2.03 3.89
N ILE A 186 20.30 -1.94 4.18
CA ILE A 186 19.66 -0.75 4.79
C ILE A 186 20.32 -0.45 6.13
N ALA A 187 20.50 -1.45 6.99
CA ALA A 187 21.12 -1.28 8.31
C ALA A 187 22.52 -0.66 8.19
N LYS A 188 23.38 -1.23 7.34
CA LYS A 188 24.76 -0.74 7.12
C LYS A 188 24.79 0.69 6.57
N LEU A 189 23.92 1.01 5.60
CA LEU A 189 23.86 2.35 5.01
C LEU A 189 23.36 3.39 6.03
N LEU A 190 22.36 3.06 6.83
CA LEU A 190 21.85 3.96 7.88
C LEU A 190 22.85 4.17 9.01
N GLU A 191 23.61 3.12 9.42
CA GLU A 191 24.68 3.23 10.44
C GLU A 191 25.83 4.11 9.94
N ALA A 192 26.23 3.98 8.68
CA ALA A 192 27.32 4.77 8.09
C ALA A 192 27.01 6.28 8.02
N HIS A 193 25.73 6.67 7.99
CA HIS A 193 25.28 8.07 7.94
C HIS A 193 24.77 8.59 9.30
N GLY A 194 24.73 7.74 10.33
CA GLY A 194 24.21 8.08 11.66
C GLY A 194 25.28 8.45 12.70
N ASN A 195 26.54 8.41 12.31
CA ASN A 195 27.69 8.92 13.05
C ASN A 195 28.07 10.29 12.45
#